data_c7ed55c6f54e53747a899b94068e4def
#
_entry.id   c7ed55c6f54e53747a899b94068e4def
#
_cell.length_a   1.000
_cell.length_b   1.000
_cell.length_c   1.000
_cell.angle_alpha   90.00
_cell.angle_beta   90.00
_cell.angle_gamma   90.00
#
_symmetry.space_group_name_H-M   'P 1'
#
loop_
_entity.id
_entity.type
_entity.pdbx_description
1 polymer ?
#
loop_
_entity_poly.entity_id
_entity_poly.type
_entity_poly.pdbx_seq_one_letter_code
_entity_poly.pdbx_strand_id
1 'polypeptide(L)'
;MIICGFPGVGKTTMARFSNWVDLESTPFEKNWLLYANVAKHMSNSGYTVMVSTHEEMLDALNQLEASYTVVIPHPSDKSTYMGRYIRRGDDQHFIDNIMEHWDLWIRNILKEPNVLKTVIVLPVDGCLQAIAERWEKG
;
A
#
# COMPACT_ATOMS: atom_id res chain seq x y z
N MET A 1 -2.65 12.16 -4.60
CA MET A 1 -1.83 10.96 -4.91
C MET A 1 -2.47 9.72 -4.29
N ILE A 2 -2.47 8.61 -4.99
CA ILE A 2 -2.92 7.32 -4.45
C ILE A 2 -1.68 6.45 -4.21
N ILE A 3 -1.54 5.96 -2.98
CA ILE A 3 -0.44 5.09 -2.58
C ILE A 3 -1.01 3.75 -2.14
N CYS A 4 -0.65 2.67 -2.85
CA CYS A 4 -1.00 1.31 -2.46
C CYS A 4 0.14 0.77 -1.60
N GLY A 5 -0.06 0.73 -0.30
CA GLY A 5 0.97 0.34 0.66
C GLY A 5 0.83 -1.10 1.12
N PHE A 6 1.90 -1.88 0.96
CA PHE A 6 1.97 -3.24 1.50
C PHE A 6 1.78 -3.19 3.02
N PRO A 7 1.12 -4.19 3.64
CA PRO A 7 0.95 -4.19 5.10
C PRO A 7 2.29 -4.02 5.82
N GLY A 8 2.33 -3.10 6.78
CA GLY A 8 3.52 -2.83 7.59
C GLY A 8 4.48 -1.78 7.06
N VAL A 9 4.21 -1.16 5.90
CA VAL A 9 5.10 -0.11 5.36
C VAL A 9 5.00 1.23 6.09
N GLY A 10 3.99 1.43 6.96
CA GLY A 10 3.87 2.64 7.77
C GLY A 10 2.67 3.52 7.42
N LYS A 11 1.60 2.98 6.86
CA LYS A 11 0.40 3.75 6.50
C LYS A 11 -0.22 4.45 7.71
N THR A 12 -0.35 3.74 8.82
CA THR A 12 -0.94 4.29 10.05
C THR A 12 -0.13 5.47 10.59
N THR A 13 1.20 5.39 10.52
CA THR A 13 2.07 6.48 10.94
C THR A 13 1.87 7.72 10.06
N MET A 14 1.74 7.53 8.75
CA MET A 14 1.55 8.64 7.81
C MET A 14 0.17 9.29 7.94
N ALA A 15 -0.83 8.56 8.42
CA ALA A 15 -2.17 9.11 8.64
C ALA A 15 -2.22 10.24 9.69
N ARG A 16 -1.14 10.45 10.45
CA ARG A 16 -1.02 11.55 11.40
C ARG A 16 -0.79 12.92 10.73
N PHE A 17 -0.30 12.89 9.49
CA PHE A 17 -0.03 14.11 8.75
C PHE A 17 -1.31 14.61 8.09
N SER A 18 -1.52 15.94 8.09
CA SER A 18 -2.65 16.54 7.39
C SER A 18 -2.55 16.20 5.90
N ASN A 19 -3.65 15.99 5.24
CA ASN A 19 -3.76 15.61 3.83
C ASN A 19 -3.38 14.16 3.51
N TRP A 20 -2.96 13.36 4.49
CA TRP A 20 -2.73 11.93 4.32
C TRP A 20 -3.88 11.15 4.97
N VAL A 21 -4.49 10.25 4.22
CA VAL A 21 -5.64 9.46 4.67
C VAL A 21 -5.34 7.98 4.48
N ASP A 22 -5.47 7.21 5.56
CA ASP A 22 -5.41 5.75 5.51
C ASP A 22 -6.81 5.21 5.28
N LEU A 23 -7.15 4.94 4.02
CA LEU A 23 -8.47 4.49 3.63
C LEU A 23 -8.56 2.96 3.74
N GLU A 24 -9.29 2.50 4.75
CA GLU A 24 -9.47 1.08 5.02
C GLU A 24 -10.41 0.44 4.00
N SER A 25 -10.09 -0.79 3.59
CA SER A 25 -10.91 -1.55 2.64
C SER A 25 -12.15 -2.19 3.27
N THR A 26 -12.09 -2.50 4.57
CA THR A 26 -13.13 -3.23 5.29
C THR A 26 -14.53 -2.60 5.16
N PRO A 27 -14.71 -1.26 5.30
CA PRO A 27 -16.04 -0.64 5.16
C PRO A 27 -16.68 -0.82 3.78
N PHE A 28 -15.88 -1.16 2.76
CA PHE A 28 -16.34 -1.33 1.39
C PHE A 28 -16.80 -2.76 1.07
N GLU A 29 -16.69 -3.69 2.01
CA GLU A 29 -17.16 -5.08 1.89
C GLU A 29 -16.73 -5.77 0.58
N LYS A 30 -15.46 -5.61 0.20
CA LYS A 30 -14.88 -6.15 -1.05
C LYS A 30 -15.47 -5.55 -2.33
N ASN A 31 -16.16 -4.41 -2.25
CA ASN A 31 -16.54 -3.65 -3.43
C ASN A 31 -15.33 -2.82 -3.88
N TRP A 32 -14.43 -3.45 -4.59
CA TRP A 32 -13.14 -2.86 -4.96
C TRP A 32 -13.29 -1.65 -5.87
N LEU A 33 -14.28 -1.67 -6.76
CA LEU A 33 -14.51 -0.54 -7.66
C LEU A 33 -14.99 0.70 -6.89
N LEU A 34 -15.87 0.51 -5.90
CA LEU A 34 -16.31 1.62 -5.04
C LEU A 34 -15.13 2.16 -4.22
N TYR A 35 -14.33 1.27 -3.64
CA TYR A 35 -13.14 1.64 -2.88
C TYR A 35 -12.17 2.45 -3.73
N ALA A 36 -11.91 2.00 -4.96
CA ALA A 36 -11.03 2.69 -5.89
C ALA A 36 -11.60 4.05 -6.32
N ASN A 37 -12.92 4.15 -6.54
CA ASN A 37 -13.58 5.42 -6.87
C ASN A 37 -13.46 6.44 -5.76
N VAL A 38 -13.66 6.02 -4.51
CA VAL A 38 -13.51 6.90 -3.34
C VAL A 38 -12.08 7.39 -3.24
N ALA A 39 -11.11 6.49 -3.38
CA ALA A 39 -9.68 6.85 -3.35
C ALA A 39 -9.33 7.86 -4.45
N LYS A 40 -9.81 7.63 -5.66
CA LYS A 40 -9.59 8.53 -6.80
C LYS A 40 -10.19 9.91 -6.54
N HIS A 41 -11.41 9.95 -6.02
CA HIS A 41 -12.09 11.22 -5.71
C HIS A 41 -11.33 12.00 -4.65
N MET A 42 -10.90 11.36 -3.57
CA MET A 42 -10.12 11.99 -2.52
C MET A 42 -8.79 12.50 -3.03
N SER A 43 -8.11 11.72 -3.86
CA SER A 43 -6.85 12.12 -4.48
C SER A 43 -7.04 13.36 -5.36
N ASN A 44 -8.09 13.40 -6.14
CA ASN A 44 -8.41 14.56 -6.99
C ASN A 44 -8.75 15.80 -6.16
N SER A 45 -9.18 15.62 -4.91
CA SER A 45 -9.48 16.71 -3.98
C SER A 45 -8.25 17.18 -3.20
N GLY A 46 -7.06 16.69 -3.51
CA GLY A 46 -5.79 17.14 -2.93
C GLY A 46 -5.24 16.28 -1.80
N TYR A 47 -5.90 15.16 -1.47
CA TYR A 47 -5.40 14.26 -0.43
C TYR A 47 -4.40 13.26 -0.99
N THR A 48 -3.48 12.81 -0.14
CA THR A 48 -2.69 11.62 -0.39
C THR A 48 -3.41 10.46 0.29
N VAL A 49 -3.95 9.55 -0.51
CA VAL A 49 -4.80 8.45 -0.02
C VAL A 49 -4.01 7.16 -0.05
N MET A 50 -3.90 6.53 1.11
CA MET A 50 -3.23 5.24 1.24
C MET A 50 -4.27 4.13 1.22
N VAL A 51 -4.07 3.15 0.36
CA VAL A 51 -4.97 2.02 0.16
C VAL A 51 -4.20 0.71 0.20
N SER A 52 -4.92 -0.41 0.14
CA SER A 52 -4.31 -1.73 0.17
C SER A 52 -3.65 -2.10 -1.16
N THR A 53 -2.81 -3.15 -1.14
CA THR A 53 -2.14 -3.69 -2.32
C THR A 53 -2.84 -4.91 -2.90
N HIS A 54 -4.08 -5.19 -2.51
CA HIS A 54 -4.83 -6.32 -3.07
C HIS A 54 -4.88 -6.23 -4.59
N GLU A 55 -4.70 -7.36 -5.25
CA GLU A 55 -4.72 -7.42 -6.71
C GLU A 55 -6.00 -6.84 -7.29
N GLU A 56 -7.14 -7.12 -6.65
CA GLU A 56 -8.44 -6.60 -7.06
C GLU A 56 -8.50 -5.07 -6.95
N MET A 57 -7.79 -4.48 -5.99
CA MET A 57 -7.70 -3.03 -5.86
C MET A 57 -6.87 -2.42 -6.99
N LEU A 58 -5.74 -3.03 -7.30
CA LEU A 58 -4.90 -2.57 -8.41
C LEU A 58 -5.64 -2.69 -9.74
N ASP A 59 -6.37 -3.77 -9.95
CA ASP A 59 -7.20 -3.96 -11.15
C ASP A 59 -8.29 -2.90 -11.24
N ALA A 60 -8.94 -2.57 -10.12
CA ALA A 60 -9.96 -1.53 -10.10
C ALA A 60 -9.38 -0.15 -10.42
N LEU A 61 -8.21 0.19 -9.90
CA LEU A 61 -7.53 1.44 -10.23
C LEU A 61 -7.16 1.51 -11.71
N ASN A 62 -6.68 0.41 -12.28
CA ASN A 62 -6.40 0.32 -13.72
C ASN A 62 -7.66 0.53 -14.55
N GLN A 63 -8.76 -0.08 -14.13
CA GLN A 63 -10.05 0.06 -14.81
C GLN A 63 -10.56 1.50 -14.81
N LEU A 64 -10.30 2.24 -13.73
CA LEU A 64 -10.66 3.65 -13.61
C LEU A 64 -9.63 4.59 -14.26
N GLU A 65 -8.57 4.05 -14.84
CA GLU A 65 -7.46 4.82 -15.42
C GLU A 65 -6.85 5.81 -14.42
N ALA A 66 -6.79 5.41 -13.15
CA ALA A 66 -6.20 6.21 -12.09
C ALA A 66 -4.71 5.89 -11.94
N SER A 67 -3.87 6.91 -11.90
CA SER A 67 -2.45 6.71 -11.60
C SER A 67 -2.26 6.41 -10.11
N TYR A 68 -1.35 5.48 -9.79
CA TYR A 68 -1.08 5.10 -8.41
C TYR A 68 0.38 4.67 -8.23
N THR A 69 0.84 4.76 -6.99
CA THR A 69 2.17 4.33 -6.59
C THR A 69 2.05 3.15 -5.64
N VAL A 70 2.68 2.03 -5.96
CA VAL A 70 2.71 0.86 -5.08
C VAL A 70 4.01 0.88 -4.29
N VAL A 71 3.91 0.85 -2.97
CA VAL A 71 5.07 0.82 -2.07
C VAL A 71 5.14 -0.55 -1.43
N ILE A 72 6.24 -1.26 -1.67
CA ILE A 72 6.46 -2.61 -1.16
C ILE A 72 7.76 -2.67 -0.35
N PRO A 73 7.85 -3.62 0.60
CA PRO A 73 9.09 -3.81 1.34
C PRO A 73 10.20 -4.37 0.44
N HIS A 74 11.45 -4.22 0.89
CA HIS A 74 12.53 -4.95 0.28
C HIS A 74 12.26 -6.45 0.44
N PRO A 75 12.41 -7.27 -0.63
CA PRO A 75 12.07 -8.69 -0.56
C PRO A 75 12.79 -9.46 0.57
N SER A 76 13.97 -9.02 0.97
CA SER A 76 14.73 -9.66 2.05
C SER A 76 14.22 -9.33 3.46
N ASP A 77 13.25 -8.42 3.60
CA ASP A 77 12.75 -7.96 4.90
C ASP A 77 11.59 -8.79 5.47
N LYS A 78 11.38 -10.00 4.96
CA LYS A 78 10.28 -10.86 5.37
C LYS A 78 10.23 -11.05 6.88
N SER A 79 11.34 -11.41 7.51
CA SER A 79 11.38 -11.64 8.96
C SER A 79 11.23 -10.34 9.75
N THR A 80 11.75 -9.23 9.25
CA THR A 80 11.56 -7.91 9.86
C THR A 80 10.08 -7.52 9.89
N TYR A 81 9.37 -7.75 8.79
CA TYR A 81 7.93 -7.46 8.71
C TYR A 81 7.11 -8.39 9.59
N MET A 82 7.47 -9.68 9.66
CA MET A 82 6.83 -10.60 10.61
C MET A 82 6.93 -10.05 12.04
N GLY A 83 8.11 -9.56 12.43
CA GLY A 83 8.31 -8.93 13.72
C GLY A 83 7.42 -7.71 13.94
N ARG A 84 7.24 -6.88 12.89
CA ARG A 84 6.33 -5.71 12.96
C ARG A 84 4.88 -6.14 13.21
N TYR A 85 4.41 -7.17 12.51
CA TYR A 85 3.04 -7.68 12.68
C TYR A 85 2.82 -8.23 14.08
N ILE A 86 3.79 -8.97 14.60
CA ILE A 86 3.72 -9.52 15.97
C ILE A 86 3.67 -8.39 17.00
N ARG A 87 4.55 -7.38 16.88
CA ARG A 87 4.61 -6.27 17.84
C ARG A 87 3.35 -5.42 17.87
N ARG A 88 2.68 -5.24 16.72
CA ARG A 88 1.43 -4.47 16.71
C ARG A 88 0.20 -5.31 17.06
N GLY A 89 0.38 -6.61 17.35
CA GLY A 89 -0.70 -7.48 17.82
C GLY A 89 -1.63 -8.00 16.73
N ASP A 90 -1.15 -8.12 15.50
CA ASP A 90 -1.95 -8.66 14.41
C ASP A 90 -2.35 -10.11 14.67
N ASP A 91 -3.51 -10.51 14.14
CA ASP A 91 -4.01 -11.88 14.19
C ASP A 91 -3.01 -12.85 13.56
N GLN A 92 -2.81 -14.00 14.21
CA GLN A 92 -1.87 -15.03 13.72
C GLN A 92 -2.24 -15.53 12.32
N HIS A 93 -3.53 -15.66 12.03
CA HIS A 93 -4.00 -16.07 10.71
C HIS A 93 -3.60 -15.04 9.64
N PHE A 94 -3.73 -13.77 9.95
CA PHE A 94 -3.29 -12.68 9.08
C PHE A 94 -1.79 -12.75 8.81
N ILE A 95 -0.99 -12.93 9.87
CA ILE A 95 0.48 -13.04 9.77
C ILE A 95 0.88 -14.25 8.92
N ASP A 96 0.30 -15.41 9.19
CA ASP A 96 0.59 -16.64 8.46
C ASP A 96 0.27 -16.51 6.97
N ASN A 97 -0.84 -15.87 6.65
CA ASN A 97 -1.26 -15.65 5.27
C ASN A 97 -0.26 -14.75 4.52
N ILE A 98 0.18 -13.66 5.13
CA ILE A 98 1.16 -12.75 4.51
C ILE A 98 2.51 -13.47 4.35
N MET A 99 2.96 -14.19 5.37
CA MET A 99 4.24 -14.89 5.32
C MET A 99 4.24 -15.98 4.24
N GLU A 100 3.14 -16.71 4.10
CA GLU A 100 3.00 -17.73 3.07
C GLU A 100 3.06 -17.15 1.65
N HIS A 101 2.44 -15.99 1.45
CA HIS A 101 2.30 -15.38 0.12
C HIS A 101 3.31 -14.25 -0.15
N TRP A 102 4.24 -13.99 0.77
CA TRP A 102 5.18 -12.87 0.69
C TRP A 102 5.87 -12.77 -0.67
N ASP A 103 6.56 -13.84 -1.08
CA ASP A 103 7.31 -13.83 -2.33
C ASP A 103 6.39 -13.71 -3.56
N LEU A 104 5.26 -14.40 -3.52
CA LEU A 104 4.30 -14.40 -4.62
C LEU A 104 3.70 -13.01 -4.83
N TRP A 105 3.24 -12.36 -3.76
CA TRP A 105 2.61 -11.05 -3.86
C TRP A 105 3.58 -9.98 -4.32
N ILE A 106 4.81 -9.97 -3.79
CA ILE A 106 5.83 -9.02 -4.20
C ILE A 106 6.20 -9.23 -5.68
N ARG A 107 6.38 -10.48 -6.08
CA ARG A 107 6.70 -10.81 -7.46
C ARG A 107 5.60 -10.39 -8.43
N ASN A 108 4.34 -10.62 -8.06
CA ASN A 108 3.20 -10.23 -8.90
C ASN A 108 3.10 -8.71 -9.07
N ILE A 109 3.38 -7.96 -8.01
CA ILE A 109 3.40 -6.51 -8.07
C ILE A 109 4.48 -6.03 -9.05
N LEU A 110 5.65 -6.65 -9.02
CA LEU A 110 6.79 -6.26 -9.86
C LEU A 110 6.66 -6.73 -11.32
N LYS A 111 5.86 -7.76 -11.57
CA LYS A 111 5.84 -8.48 -12.85
C LYS A 111 5.15 -7.75 -13.98
N GLU A 112 4.10 -6.99 -13.69
CA GLU A 112 3.26 -6.37 -14.73
C GLU A 112 3.47 -4.87 -14.81
N PRO A 113 4.35 -4.39 -15.69
CA PRO A 113 4.52 -2.95 -15.89
C PRO A 113 3.25 -2.34 -16.48
N ASN A 114 2.91 -1.16 -16.01
CA ASN A 114 1.73 -0.43 -16.43
C ASN A 114 2.05 1.06 -16.37
N VAL A 115 1.63 1.83 -17.37
CA VAL A 115 1.90 3.26 -17.43
C VAL A 115 1.28 4.05 -16.27
N LEU A 116 0.21 3.51 -15.66
CA LEU A 116 -0.46 4.13 -14.52
C LEU A 116 0.21 3.80 -13.18
N LYS A 117 1.06 2.79 -13.16
CA LYS A 117 1.63 2.21 -11.94
C LYS A 117 3.10 2.57 -11.81
N THR A 118 3.44 3.17 -10.68
CA THR A 118 4.81 3.36 -10.24
C THR A 118 5.06 2.42 -9.07
N VAL A 119 6.15 1.66 -9.09
CA VAL A 119 6.50 0.77 -7.99
C VAL A 119 7.74 1.30 -7.28
N ILE A 120 7.64 1.45 -5.96
CA ILE A 120 8.75 1.81 -5.10
C ILE A 120 9.05 0.63 -4.19
N VAL A 121 10.26 0.09 -4.28
CA VAL A 121 10.76 -0.91 -3.35
C VAL A 121 11.51 -0.18 -2.25
N LEU A 122 11.05 -0.34 -1.01
CA LEU A 122 11.71 0.28 0.13
C LEU A 122 13.11 -0.30 0.33
N PRO A 123 14.06 0.49 0.80
CA PRO A 123 15.36 -0.06 1.22
C PRO A 123 15.18 -1.00 2.41
N VAL A 124 16.20 -1.81 2.68
CA VAL A 124 16.18 -2.70 3.85
C VAL A 124 15.91 -1.87 5.11
N ASP A 125 14.99 -2.36 5.95
CA ASP A 125 14.48 -1.67 7.14
C ASP A 125 13.83 -0.30 6.85
N GLY A 126 13.48 -0.05 5.59
CA GLY A 126 12.86 1.21 5.19
C GLY A 126 11.40 1.32 5.61
N CYS A 127 10.88 2.54 5.53
CA CYS A 127 9.47 2.84 5.82
C CYS A 127 8.95 3.94 4.89
N LEU A 128 7.62 4.02 4.79
CA LEU A 128 6.96 5.00 3.94
C LEU A 128 7.31 6.45 4.33
N GLN A 129 7.45 6.73 5.62
CA GLN A 129 7.77 8.07 6.10
C GLN A 129 9.07 8.62 5.50
N ALA A 130 10.12 7.81 5.41
CA ALA A 130 11.40 8.24 4.85
C ALA A 130 11.28 8.65 3.38
N ILE A 131 10.44 7.98 2.61
CA ILE A 131 10.19 8.31 1.22
C ILE A 131 9.34 9.56 1.11
N ALA A 132 8.29 9.66 1.92
CA ALA A 132 7.39 10.80 1.92
C ALA A 132 8.12 12.11 2.21
N GLU A 133 9.08 12.09 3.13
CA GLU A 133 9.92 13.25 3.44
C GLU A 133 10.69 13.74 2.22
N ARG A 134 11.16 12.82 1.38
CA ARG A 134 11.84 13.18 0.13
C ARG A 134 10.90 13.84 -0.86
N TRP A 135 9.66 13.38 -0.94
CA TRP A 135 8.66 13.97 -1.85
C TRP A 135 8.32 15.39 -1.46
N GLU A 136 8.21 15.67 -0.15
CA GLU A 136 7.92 17.00 0.36
C GLU A 136 9.07 17.99 0.11
N LYS A 137 10.30 17.52 0.07
CA LYS A 137 11.50 18.33 -0.16
C LYS A 137 11.82 18.52 -1.63
N GLY A 138 11.28 17.67 -2.46
CA GLY A 138 11.56 17.65 -3.88
C GLY A 138 10.55 18.37 -4.69
#